data_a5c9e7e945ca932758da92e567efd53b
#
_entry.id   a5c9e7e945ca932758da92e567efd53b
#
_cell.length_a   1.000
_cell.length_b   1.000
_cell.length_c   1.000
_cell.angle_alpha   90.00
_cell.angle_beta   90.00
_cell.angle_gamma   90.00
#
_symmetry.space_group_name_H-M   'P 1'
#
loop_
_entity.id
_entity.type
_entity.pdbx_description
1 polymer ?
#
loop_
_entity_poly.entity_id
_entity_poly.type
_entity_poly.pdbx_seq_one_letter_code
_entity_poly.pdbx_strand_id
1 'polypeptide(L)'
;TAVFDIGKTNKKFFLFDENFKEVHKKYISFDEIEDEDGHPTENIQALQKWLKKVFNKILEAKEFDVKAINFSTYGASFVHLDENGELLTPLYNYTKEINENIINDFYNKYGKELVRTSGSSKSGMLNSGIQLYWLKYTKPDIYKKIKYSLHLPQYLSYIFTGIPLSEYTSIGCHTALWNYENKDYQDWVYKEDIHKILPPIVSTETSININYNGKRIKIGVGIHDSSSALLPYARSVKKPFVLVSTGTWSIALNSFVDKPLSTIDVKKGCINYMRINGKPVKSSRLFLGNEYNIQVKLLSKKFKVDEDYHKKITFDYNIYSEIIKNFQNAFNWKSFIHKSMPQKTTYAYNTFEYAYHHLMVELVQLQVESILKITNSNQIKRLYIDGGFTDNDLYIKLLTHNLRDMKLRTTKASLGSALGAAIAISDSKLNSKFLKKNYALKKHVPFIVA
;
A
#
# COMPACT_ATOMS: atom_id res chain seq x y z
N THR A 1 1.61 7.74 -21.74
CA THR A 1 0.61 7.18 -20.82
C THR A 1 0.35 8.14 -19.68
N ALA A 2 -0.91 8.54 -19.50
CA ALA A 2 -1.37 9.31 -18.34
C ALA A 2 -1.65 8.35 -17.16
N VAL A 3 -1.32 8.77 -15.94
CA VAL A 3 -1.62 8.02 -14.71
C VAL A 3 -2.10 8.95 -13.62
N PHE A 4 -3.23 8.60 -13.02
CA PHE A 4 -3.68 9.17 -11.77
C PHE A 4 -3.29 8.24 -10.61
N ASP A 5 -2.48 8.74 -9.69
CA ASP A 5 -2.02 8.04 -8.49
C ASP A 5 -2.67 8.70 -7.27
N ILE A 6 -3.72 8.04 -6.77
CA ILE A 6 -4.59 8.57 -5.73
C ILE A 6 -4.21 7.93 -4.39
N GLY A 7 -3.33 8.60 -3.67
CA GLY A 7 -3.05 8.27 -2.27
C GLY A 7 -4.09 8.85 -1.32
N LYS A 8 -4.14 8.39 -0.07
CA LYS A 8 -5.07 8.90 0.94
C LYS A 8 -4.87 10.41 1.18
N THR A 9 -3.63 10.87 1.27
CA THR A 9 -3.30 12.28 1.53
C THR A 9 -3.12 13.08 0.25
N ASN A 10 -2.37 12.58 -0.72
CA ASN A 10 -1.99 13.30 -1.92
C ASN A 10 -2.56 12.62 -3.17
N LYS A 11 -3.11 13.44 -4.08
CA LYS A 11 -3.56 13.03 -5.40
C LYS A 11 -2.57 13.55 -6.42
N LYS A 12 -2.08 12.65 -7.27
CA LYS A 12 -1.02 12.95 -8.22
C LYS A 12 -1.46 12.56 -9.62
N PHE A 13 -1.09 13.39 -10.57
CA PHE A 13 -1.18 13.08 -11.99
C PHE A 13 0.22 13.05 -12.58
N PHE A 14 0.50 12.03 -13.37
CA PHE A 14 1.74 11.88 -14.12
C PHE A 14 1.47 11.61 -15.58
N LEU A 15 2.36 12.10 -16.43
CA LEU A 15 2.43 11.72 -17.83
C LEU A 15 3.80 11.07 -18.08
N PHE A 16 3.78 9.87 -18.62
CA PHE A 16 4.98 9.10 -18.97
C PHE A 16 5.09 8.95 -20.47
N ASP A 17 6.32 9.07 -21.01
CA ASP A 17 6.63 8.71 -22.39
C ASP A 17 6.67 7.18 -22.60
N GLU A 18 6.99 6.74 -23.82
CA GLU A 18 7.10 5.31 -24.17
C GLU A 18 8.27 4.59 -23.45
N ASN A 19 9.23 5.34 -22.92
CA ASN A 19 10.35 4.84 -22.13
C ASN A 19 10.10 4.89 -20.62
N PHE A 20 8.87 5.23 -20.22
CA PHE A 20 8.45 5.41 -18.83
C PHE A 20 9.17 6.55 -18.10
N LYS A 21 9.66 7.55 -18.82
CA LYS A 21 10.19 8.77 -18.24
C LYS A 21 9.04 9.74 -17.94
N GLU A 22 9.04 10.33 -16.74
CA GLU A 22 8.12 11.40 -16.38
C GLU A 22 8.36 12.62 -17.28
N VAL A 23 7.32 13.06 -17.99
CA VAL A 23 7.36 14.26 -18.85
C VAL A 23 6.45 15.37 -18.33
N HIS A 24 5.49 15.05 -17.48
CA HIS A 24 4.63 16.04 -16.82
C HIS A 24 4.09 15.47 -15.49
N LYS A 25 3.89 16.35 -14.51
CA LYS A 25 3.27 16.01 -13.23
C LYS A 25 2.43 17.12 -12.66
N LYS A 26 1.44 16.75 -11.85
CA LYS A 26 0.60 17.67 -11.10
C LYS A 26 0.18 17.03 -9.80
N TYR A 27 0.15 17.82 -8.73
CA TYR A 27 -0.28 17.40 -7.41
C TYR A 27 -1.48 18.22 -6.95
N ILE A 28 -2.36 17.61 -6.16
CA ILE A 28 -3.44 18.29 -5.47
C ILE A 28 -3.74 17.55 -4.16
N SER A 29 -4.22 18.28 -3.20
CA SER A 29 -4.92 17.76 -2.03
C SER A 29 -6.33 18.30 -2.01
N PHE A 30 -7.26 17.53 -1.46
CA PHE A 30 -8.62 17.96 -1.20
C PHE A 30 -8.86 17.93 0.30
N ASP A 31 -9.66 18.89 0.79
CA ASP A 31 -10.19 18.78 2.11
C ASP A 31 -11.16 17.60 2.19
N GLU A 32 -11.09 16.86 3.29
CA GLU A 32 -12.06 15.80 3.56
C GLU A 32 -13.43 16.45 3.80
N ILE A 33 -14.47 15.72 3.42
CA ILE A 33 -15.87 16.02 3.77
C ILE A 33 -16.30 15.04 4.85
N GLU A 34 -17.46 15.23 5.44
CA GLU A 34 -18.04 14.30 6.40
C GLU A 34 -19.04 13.36 5.72
N ASP A 35 -19.06 12.11 6.15
CA ASP A 35 -20.14 11.18 5.83
C ASP A 35 -21.38 11.48 6.70
N GLU A 36 -22.47 10.74 6.50
CA GLU A 36 -23.73 10.93 7.22
C GLU A 36 -23.65 10.68 8.74
N ASP A 37 -22.56 10.07 9.21
CA ASP A 37 -22.29 9.81 10.62
C ASP A 37 -21.25 10.83 11.20
N GLY A 38 -20.86 11.84 10.41
CA GLY A 38 -19.89 12.89 10.80
C GLY A 38 -18.43 12.41 10.74
N HIS A 39 -18.14 11.29 10.06
CA HIS A 39 -16.78 10.79 9.95
C HIS A 39 -16.08 11.36 8.70
N PRO A 40 -14.82 11.82 8.83
CA PRO A 40 -14.08 12.38 7.69
C PRO A 40 -13.95 11.37 6.53
N THR A 41 -14.26 11.80 5.32
CA THR A 41 -14.19 10.99 4.12
C THR A 41 -13.68 11.76 2.90
N GLU A 42 -13.32 11.04 1.86
CA GLU A 42 -12.85 11.58 0.58
C GLU A 42 -13.98 12.26 -0.18
N ASN A 43 -13.73 13.46 -0.70
CA ASN A 43 -14.66 14.14 -1.60
C ASN A 43 -14.57 13.54 -3.01
N ILE A 44 -15.35 12.48 -3.24
CA ILE A 44 -15.32 11.72 -4.50
C ILE A 44 -15.79 12.56 -5.71
N GLN A 45 -16.74 13.49 -5.51
CA GLN A 45 -17.21 14.37 -6.57
C GLN A 45 -16.11 15.38 -6.98
N ALA A 46 -15.39 15.95 -6.00
CA ALA A 46 -14.25 16.83 -6.30
C ALA A 46 -13.13 16.07 -7.02
N LEU A 47 -12.84 14.84 -6.59
CA LEU A 47 -11.88 13.96 -7.24
C LEU A 47 -12.27 13.69 -8.71
N GLN A 48 -13.51 13.29 -8.97
CA GLN A 48 -14.03 13.03 -10.32
C GLN A 48 -13.90 14.27 -11.22
N LYS A 49 -14.32 15.44 -10.73
CA LYS A 49 -14.21 16.72 -11.47
C LYS A 49 -12.76 17.05 -11.81
N TRP A 50 -11.86 16.87 -10.85
CA TRP A 50 -10.43 17.11 -11.05
C TRP A 50 -9.82 16.17 -12.08
N LEU A 51 -10.12 14.85 -12.02
CA LEU A 51 -9.63 13.89 -13.00
C LEU A 51 -10.02 14.30 -14.42
N LYS A 52 -11.31 14.54 -14.65
CA LYS A 52 -11.83 14.95 -15.98
C LYS A 52 -11.18 16.26 -16.44
N LYS A 53 -11.10 17.27 -15.57
CA LYS A 53 -10.48 18.57 -15.87
C LYS A 53 -9.00 18.44 -16.27
N VAL A 54 -8.22 17.67 -15.49
CA VAL A 54 -6.78 17.50 -15.78
C VAL A 54 -6.58 16.71 -17.06
N PHE A 55 -7.33 15.62 -17.25
CA PHE A 55 -7.21 14.79 -18.44
C PHE A 55 -7.59 15.55 -19.72
N ASN A 56 -8.71 16.27 -19.72
CA ASN A 56 -9.14 17.08 -20.86
C ASN A 56 -8.08 18.14 -21.22
N LYS A 57 -7.54 18.85 -20.22
CA LYS A 57 -6.49 19.85 -20.44
C LYS A 57 -5.23 19.24 -21.08
N ILE A 58 -4.84 18.05 -20.69
CA ILE A 58 -3.67 17.36 -21.27
C ILE A 58 -3.97 16.86 -22.69
N LEU A 59 -5.20 16.43 -22.99
CA LEU A 59 -5.60 16.03 -24.34
C LEU A 59 -5.67 17.21 -25.32
N GLU A 60 -5.99 18.41 -24.83
CA GLU A 60 -5.99 19.64 -25.61
C GLU A 60 -4.59 20.21 -25.86
N ALA A 61 -3.62 19.87 -25.01
CA ALA A 61 -2.24 20.32 -25.14
C ALA A 61 -1.59 19.72 -26.38
N LYS A 62 -1.10 20.60 -27.29
CA LYS A 62 -0.49 20.18 -28.57
C LYS A 62 0.85 19.46 -28.42
N GLU A 63 1.50 19.64 -27.27
CA GLU A 63 2.80 19.05 -26.95
C GLU A 63 2.74 17.55 -26.59
N PHE A 64 1.54 17.01 -26.29
CA PHE A 64 1.37 15.62 -25.88
C PHE A 64 0.38 14.86 -26.77
N ASP A 65 0.79 13.68 -27.23
CA ASP A 65 -0.07 12.72 -27.90
C ASP A 65 -0.38 11.56 -26.94
N VAL A 66 -1.40 11.75 -26.08
CA VAL A 66 -1.76 10.78 -25.05
C VAL A 66 -2.48 9.60 -25.68
N LYS A 67 -1.94 8.39 -25.49
CA LYS A 67 -2.49 7.12 -26.05
C LYS A 67 -3.22 6.29 -25.01
N ALA A 68 -2.89 6.45 -23.73
CA ALA A 68 -3.44 5.61 -22.68
C ALA A 68 -3.56 6.35 -21.34
N ILE A 69 -4.49 5.90 -20.52
CA ILE A 69 -4.67 6.35 -19.13
C ILE A 69 -4.87 5.13 -18.21
N ASN A 70 -4.30 5.16 -17.01
CA ASN A 70 -4.56 4.19 -15.96
C ASN A 70 -4.60 4.85 -14.57
N PHE A 71 -5.02 4.10 -13.57
CA PHE A 71 -5.29 4.59 -12.22
C PHE A 71 -4.62 3.69 -11.19
N SER A 72 -3.91 4.28 -10.24
CA SER A 72 -3.41 3.61 -9.04
C SER A 72 -4.07 4.27 -7.84
N THR A 73 -4.63 3.50 -6.92
CA THR A 73 -5.23 4.07 -5.72
C THR A 73 -4.92 3.23 -4.47
N TYR A 74 -5.07 3.87 -3.30
CA TYR A 74 -5.14 3.12 -2.05
C TYR A 74 -6.33 2.14 -2.07
N GLY A 75 -6.21 1.06 -1.28
CA GLY A 75 -7.22 0.01 -1.16
C GLY A 75 -8.33 0.30 -0.15
N ALA A 76 -9.08 -0.73 0.19
CA ALA A 76 -10.09 -0.72 1.24
C ALA A 76 -11.18 0.37 1.09
N SER A 77 -11.57 0.69 -0.14
CA SER A 77 -12.57 1.72 -0.41
C SER A 77 -13.45 1.33 -1.59
N PHE A 78 -14.75 1.26 -1.33
CA PHE A 78 -15.77 1.02 -2.35
C PHE A 78 -16.52 2.30 -2.69
N VAL A 79 -16.83 2.44 -3.97
CA VAL A 79 -17.82 3.39 -4.50
C VAL A 79 -19.06 2.59 -4.89
N HIS A 80 -20.20 2.97 -4.34
CA HIS A 80 -21.48 2.29 -4.57
C HIS A 80 -22.32 3.08 -5.57
N LEU A 81 -22.78 2.38 -6.60
CA LEU A 81 -23.55 2.94 -7.71
C LEU A 81 -24.93 2.30 -7.77
N ASP A 82 -25.94 3.10 -8.10
CA ASP A 82 -27.29 2.62 -8.43
C ASP A 82 -27.38 2.06 -9.85
N GLU A 83 -28.60 1.74 -10.29
CA GLU A 83 -28.88 1.22 -11.64
C GLU A 83 -28.58 2.24 -12.76
N ASN A 84 -28.58 3.54 -12.46
CA ASN A 84 -28.27 4.62 -13.39
C ASN A 84 -26.77 4.98 -13.41
N GLY A 85 -25.97 4.35 -12.54
CA GLY A 85 -24.54 4.65 -12.36
C GLY A 85 -24.27 5.87 -11.49
N GLU A 86 -25.26 6.34 -10.71
CA GLU A 86 -25.14 7.47 -9.82
C GLU A 86 -24.62 7.02 -8.44
N LEU A 87 -23.91 7.95 -7.77
CA LEU A 87 -23.33 7.70 -6.44
C LEU A 87 -24.42 7.57 -5.37
N LEU A 88 -24.44 6.47 -4.64
CA LEU A 88 -25.41 6.20 -3.57
C LEU A 88 -24.93 6.63 -2.19
N THR A 89 -23.61 6.66 -1.97
CA THR A 89 -23.02 6.91 -0.65
C THR A 89 -21.79 7.78 -0.77
N PRO A 90 -21.34 8.39 0.33
CA PRO A 90 -19.96 8.85 0.46
C PRO A 90 -18.97 7.69 0.24
N LEU A 91 -17.70 8.00 -0.04
CA LEU A 91 -16.62 7.01 -0.02
C LEU A 91 -16.22 6.73 1.43
N TYR A 92 -16.83 5.72 2.05
CA TYR A 92 -16.54 5.42 3.46
C TYR A 92 -15.06 5.21 3.74
N ASN A 93 -14.55 5.93 4.73
CA ASN A 93 -13.16 5.87 5.11
C ASN A 93 -12.85 4.55 5.79
N TYR A 94 -11.75 3.92 5.43
CA TYR A 94 -11.30 2.67 6.05
C TYR A 94 -10.87 2.83 7.52
N THR A 95 -10.75 4.07 8.02
CA THR A 95 -10.49 4.38 9.43
C THR A 95 -11.78 4.54 10.25
N LYS A 96 -12.96 4.51 9.59
CA LYS A 96 -14.25 4.60 10.28
C LYS A 96 -14.41 3.44 11.26
N GLU A 97 -14.72 3.77 12.49
CA GLU A 97 -15.07 2.77 13.50
C GLU A 97 -16.46 2.22 13.22
N ILE A 98 -16.61 0.92 13.36
CA ILE A 98 -17.90 0.25 13.25
C ILE A 98 -18.22 -0.46 14.57
N ASN A 99 -19.50 -0.63 14.83
CA ASN A 99 -19.98 -1.28 16.04
C ASN A 99 -19.35 -2.67 16.18
N GLU A 100 -18.70 -2.91 17.32
CA GLU A 100 -18.03 -4.18 17.63
C GLU A 100 -18.96 -5.40 17.52
N ASN A 101 -20.24 -5.26 17.83
CA ASN A 101 -21.21 -6.35 17.71
C ASN A 101 -21.29 -6.86 16.26
N ILE A 102 -21.32 -5.96 15.27
CA ILE A 102 -21.37 -6.34 13.84
C ILE A 102 -20.10 -7.08 13.43
N ILE A 103 -18.93 -6.60 13.90
CA ILE A 103 -17.65 -7.27 13.64
C ILE A 103 -17.63 -8.65 14.30
N ASN A 104 -18.05 -8.74 15.55
CA ASN A 104 -18.08 -9.98 16.31
C ASN A 104 -19.05 -11.00 15.68
N ASP A 105 -20.26 -10.56 15.31
CA ASP A 105 -21.24 -11.40 14.62
C ASP A 105 -20.70 -11.96 13.31
N PHE A 106 -20.06 -11.10 12.51
CA PHE A 106 -19.42 -11.52 11.27
C PHE A 106 -18.33 -12.58 11.50
N TYR A 107 -17.40 -12.33 12.44
CA TYR A 107 -16.30 -13.26 12.68
C TYR A 107 -16.73 -14.53 13.43
N ASN A 108 -17.77 -14.48 14.24
CA ASN A 108 -18.38 -15.66 14.84
C ASN A 108 -19.01 -16.56 13.78
N LYS A 109 -19.69 -15.96 12.80
CA LYS A 109 -20.38 -16.68 11.72
C LYS A 109 -19.43 -17.22 10.64
N TYR A 110 -18.42 -16.44 10.26
CA TYR A 110 -17.59 -16.70 9.08
C TYR A 110 -16.08 -16.76 9.35
N GLY A 111 -15.62 -16.40 10.53
CA GLY A 111 -14.21 -16.10 10.81
C GLY A 111 -13.28 -17.29 10.96
N LYS A 112 -13.79 -18.54 11.05
CA LYS A 112 -12.99 -19.72 11.44
C LYS A 112 -11.70 -19.88 10.61
N GLU A 113 -11.76 -19.78 9.30
CA GLU A 113 -10.60 -19.91 8.41
C GLU A 113 -10.35 -18.64 7.57
N LEU A 114 -11.25 -17.66 7.71
CA LEU A 114 -11.30 -16.50 6.85
C LEU A 114 -9.96 -15.74 6.79
N VAL A 115 -9.33 -15.48 7.94
CA VAL A 115 -8.06 -14.75 8.01
C VAL A 115 -6.97 -15.47 7.24
N ARG A 116 -6.93 -16.80 7.32
CA ARG A 116 -5.94 -17.64 6.63
C ARG A 116 -6.21 -17.71 5.13
N THR A 117 -7.45 -18.02 4.75
CA THR A 117 -7.81 -18.22 3.33
C THR A 117 -7.86 -16.91 2.55
N SER A 118 -8.23 -15.78 3.18
CA SER A 118 -8.23 -14.47 2.55
C SER A 118 -6.91 -13.72 2.70
N GLY A 119 -6.05 -14.11 3.64
CA GLY A 119 -4.85 -13.34 3.98
C GLY A 119 -5.14 -11.93 4.52
N SER A 120 -6.38 -11.68 4.97
CA SER A 120 -6.83 -10.39 5.52
C SER A 120 -6.93 -10.49 7.03
N SER A 121 -6.17 -9.69 7.77
CA SER A 121 -6.27 -9.61 9.23
C SER A 121 -7.61 -8.99 9.65
N LYS A 122 -8.05 -9.27 10.89
CA LYS A 122 -9.25 -8.64 11.48
C LYS A 122 -8.98 -7.14 11.69
N SER A 123 -9.44 -6.31 10.78
CA SER A 123 -9.11 -4.87 10.74
C SER A 123 -10.32 -3.98 10.41
N GLY A 124 -11.54 -4.41 10.74
CA GLY A 124 -12.76 -3.63 10.54
C GLY A 124 -12.91 -3.10 9.11
N MET A 125 -13.17 -1.81 8.99
CA MET A 125 -13.37 -1.11 7.70
C MET A 125 -12.15 -1.17 6.77
N LEU A 126 -10.95 -1.45 7.28
CA LEU A 126 -9.77 -1.65 6.42
C LEU A 126 -9.91 -2.90 5.52
N ASN A 127 -10.82 -3.81 5.85
CA ASN A 127 -11.23 -4.90 4.96
C ASN A 127 -12.49 -4.47 4.20
N SER A 128 -12.35 -4.16 2.91
CA SER A 128 -13.46 -3.62 2.12
C SER A 128 -14.70 -4.55 2.07
N GLY A 129 -14.53 -5.87 2.15
CA GLY A 129 -15.67 -6.78 2.26
C GLY A 129 -16.47 -6.60 3.57
N ILE A 130 -15.81 -6.24 4.67
CA ILE A 130 -16.49 -5.93 5.92
C ILE A 130 -17.32 -4.65 5.80
N GLN A 131 -16.90 -3.68 4.97
CA GLN A 131 -17.71 -2.50 4.66
C GLN A 131 -19.02 -2.89 3.99
N LEU A 132 -19.00 -3.85 3.06
CA LEU A 132 -20.23 -4.34 2.39
C LEU A 132 -21.18 -5.06 3.38
N TYR A 133 -20.61 -5.89 4.26
CA TYR A 133 -21.37 -6.56 5.31
C TYR A 133 -21.99 -5.54 6.27
N TRP A 134 -21.18 -4.58 6.77
CA TRP A 134 -21.65 -3.50 7.61
C TRP A 134 -22.78 -2.71 6.93
N LEU A 135 -22.60 -2.28 5.68
CA LEU A 135 -23.60 -1.50 4.96
C LEU A 135 -24.92 -2.26 4.79
N LYS A 136 -24.85 -3.57 4.49
CA LYS A 136 -26.02 -4.43 4.35
C LYS A 136 -26.87 -4.49 5.61
N TYR A 137 -26.24 -4.55 6.79
CA TYR A 137 -26.94 -4.74 8.06
C TYR A 137 -27.26 -3.43 8.78
N THR A 138 -26.56 -2.34 8.50
CA THR A 138 -26.80 -1.05 9.16
C THR A 138 -27.59 -0.07 8.31
N LYS A 139 -27.49 -0.18 6.98
CA LYS A 139 -28.14 0.73 6.03
C LYS A 139 -28.84 -0.07 4.91
N PRO A 140 -29.79 -1.00 5.27
CA PRO A 140 -30.36 -1.94 4.31
C PRO A 140 -31.10 -1.27 3.14
N ASP A 141 -31.70 -0.10 3.37
CA ASP A 141 -32.45 0.61 2.30
C ASP A 141 -31.49 1.24 1.26
N ILE A 142 -30.29 1.62 1.65
CA ILE A 142 -29.22 2.03 0.73
C ILE A 142 -28.68 0.80 0.03
N TYR A 143 -28.34 -0.26 0.79
CA TYR A 143 -27.75 -1.47 0.25
C TYR A 143 -28.59 -2.10 -0.87
N LYS A 144 -29.93 -2.14 -0.71
CA LYS A 144 -30.88 -2.68 -1.72
C LYS A 144 -30.85 -1.93 -3.06
N LYS A 145 -30.42 -0.66 -3.06
CA LYS A 145 -30.36 0.16 -4.28
C LYS A 145 -29.00 0.00 -5.00
N ILE A 146 -28.02 -0.68 -4.38
CA ILE A 146 -26.71 -0.86 -4.99
C ILE A 146 -26.82 -1.81 -6.17
N LYS A 147 -26.46 -1.31 -7.34
CA LYS A 147 -26.28 -2.11 -8.55
C LYS A 147 -24.85 -2.62 -8.66
N TYR A 148 -23.87 -1.74 -8.40
CA TYR A 148 -22.44 -2.07 -8.43
C TYR A 148 -21.69 -1.48 -7.26
N SER A 149 -20.78 -2.27 -6.68
CA SER A 149 -19.76 -1.83 -5.71
C SER A 149 -18.39 -1.95 -6.39
N LEU A 150 -17.79 -0.81 -6.72
CA LEU A 150 -16.50 -0.73 -7.40
C LEU A 150 -15.42 -0.31 -6.40
N HIS A 151 -14.29 -1.02 -6.35
CA HIS A 151 -13.12 -0.46 -5.66
C HIS A 151 -12.69 0.84 -6.34
N LEU A 152 -12.08 1.74 -5.59
CA LEU A 152 -11.77 3.09 -6.06
C LEU A 152 -11.03 3.13 -7.41
N PRO A 153 -9.97 2.32 -7.67
CA PRO A 153 -9.30 2.41 -8.98
C PRO A 153 -10.20 1.97 -10.14
N GLN A 154 -11.08 1.00 -9.90
CA GLN A 154 -12.05 0.54 -10.91
C GLN A 154 -13.18 1.56 -11.15
N TYR A 155 -13.58 2.27 -10.09
CA TYR A 155 -14.49 3.40 -10.26
C TYR A 155 -13.87 4.51 -11.12
N LEU A 156 -12.58 4.83 -10.93
CA LEU A 156 -11.91 5.82 -11.77
C LEU A 156 -11.85 5.40 -13.24
N SER A 157 -11.67 4.10 -13.50
CA SER A 157 -11.79 3.55 -14.87
C SER A 157 -13.23 3.67 -15.40
N TYR A 158 -14.22 3.33 -14.56
CA TYR A 158 -15.65 3.41 -14.89
C TYR A 158 -16.08 4.82 -15.31
N ILE A 159 -15.56 5.88 -14.67
CA ILE A 159 -15.85 7.29 -15.03
C ILE A 159 -15.60 7.58 -16.52
N PHE A 160 -14.66 6.88 -17.14
CA PHE A 160 -14.28 7.07 -18.53
C PHE A 160 -14.89 6.03 -19.46
N THR A 161 -15.08 4.80 -18.99
CA THR A 161 -15.51 3.68 -19.84
C THR A 161 -17.01 3.39 -19.76
N GLY A 162 -17.66 3.74 -18.64
CA GLY A 162 -19.04 3.30 -18.34
C GLY A 162 -19.14 1.79 -18.07
N ILE A 163 -18.03 1.03 -18.02
CA ILE A 163 -18.03 -0.42 -17.89
C ILE A 163 -17.61 -0.80 -16.47
N PRO A 164 -18.51 -1.41 -15.65
CA PRO A 164 -18.20 -1.83 -14.30
C PRO A 164 -17.38 -3.12 -14.33
N LEU A 165 -16.14 -3.04 -13.82
CA LEU A 165 -15.21 -4.16 -13.73
C LEU A 165 -14.57 -4.20 -12.34
N SER A 166 -14.15 -5.38 -11.93
CA SER A 166 -13.20 -5.62 -10.82
C SER A 166 -11.90 -6.19 -11.37
N GLU A 167 -10.83 -6.18 -10.57
CA GLU A 167 -9.56 -6.81 -10.96
C GLU A 167 -8.85 -7.43 -9.76
N TYR A 168 -7.88 -8.28 -10.04
CA TYR A 168 -7.24 -9.13 -9.05
C TYR A 168 -6.62 -8.37 -7.87
N THR A 169 -5.85 -7.30 -8.12
CA THR A 169 -5.08 -6.65 -7.04
C THR A 169 -5.98 -5.94 -6.04
N SER A 170 -7.11 -5.38 -6.49
CA SER A 170 -8.09 -4.73 -5.64
C SER A 170 -8.91 -5.73 -4.83
N ILE A 171 -9.32 -6.84 -5.46
CA ILE A 171 -10.08 -7.90 -4.78
C ILE A 171 -9.22 -8.67 -3.78
N GLY A 172 -7.92 -8.85 -4.05
CA GLY A 172 -7.03 -9.66 -3.23
C GLY A 172 -6.34 -8.93 -2.08
N CYS A 173 -6.35 -7.59 -2.04
CA CYS A 173 -5.63 -6.82 -1.03
C CYS A 173 -6.54 -6.38 0.12
N HIS A 174 -6.36 -6.97 1.32
CA HIS A 174 -7.08 -6.69 2.57
C HIS A 174 -8.58 -6.44 2.38
N THR A 175 -9.27 -7.38 1.78
CA THR A 175 -10.70 -7.28 1.51
C THR A 175 -11.56 -8.24 2.31
N ALA A 176 -11.00 -9.37 2.75
CA ALA A 176 -11.73 -10.52 3.26
C ALA A 176 -12.71 -11.16 2.26
N LEU A 177 -12.70 -10.72 0.98
CA LEU A 177 -13.58 -11.22 -0.08
C LEU A 177 -13.00 -12.44 -0.80
N TRP A 178 -11.68 -12.46 -1.03
CA TRP A 178 -11.01 -13.46 -1.87
C TRP A 178 -10.54 -14.67 -1.09
N ASN A 179 -10.73 -15.87 -1.63
CA ASN A 179 -10.17 -17.12 -1.13
C ASN A 179 -8.98 -17.55 -1.99
N TYR A 180 -7.77 -17.44 -1.45
CA TYR A 180 -6.55 -17.78 -2.18
C TYR A 180 -6.38 -19.27 -2.46
N GLU A 181 -7.07 -20.16 -1.71
CA GLU A 181 -7.03 -21.60 -1.94
C GLU A 181 -7.95 -21.99 -3.10
N ASN A 182 -9.18 -21.51 -3.07
CA ASN A 182 -10.19 -21.81 -4.09
C ASN A 182 -10.03 -20.94 -5.35
N LYS A 183 -9.28 -19.83 -5.25
CA LYS A 183 -9.14 -18.81 -6.31
C LYS A 183 -10.48 -18.24 -6.75
N ASP A 184 -11.31 -17.93 -5.77
CA ASP A 184 -12.66 -17.43 -5.92
C ASP A 184 -13.03 -16.57 -4.72
N TYR A 185 -14.22 -15.99 -4.70
CA TYR A 185 -14.73 -15.34 -3.51
C TYR A 185 -14.86 -16.31 -2.35
N GLN A 186 -14.82 -15.80 -1.11
CA GLN A 186 -15.11 -16.55 0.10
C GLN A 186 -16.59 -16.99 0.10
N ASP A 187 -16.89 -18.15 0.69
CA ASP A 187 -18.26 -18.69 0.78
C ASP A 187 -19.28 -17.71 1.38
N TRP A 188 -18.82 -16.86 2.33
CA TRP A 188 -19.69 -15.89 2.95
C TRP A 188 -20.19 -14.82 1.97
N VAL A 189 -19.41 -14.49 0.95
CA VAL A 189 -19.78 -13.54 -0.11
C VAL A 189 -20.99 -14.04 -0.90
N TYR A 190 -21.02 -15.34 -1.15
CA TYR A 190 -22.16 -16.01 -1.81
C TYR A 190 -23.34 -16.16 -0.85
N LYS A 191 -23.12 -16.61 0.39
CA LYS A 191 -24.17 -16.77 1.41
C LYS A 191 -24.87 -15.46 1.75
N GLU A 192 -24.19 -14.35 1.64
CA GLU A 192 -24.71 -13.00 1.87
C GLU A 192 -25.18 -12.31 0.58
N ASP A 193 -25.19 -13.00 -0.55
CA ASP A 193 -25.56 -12.43 -1.88
C ASP A 193 -24.74 -11.22 -2.32
N ILE A 194 -23.61 -10.96 -1.66
CA ILE A 194 -22.74 -9.81 -1.95
C ILE A 194 -22.13 -9.91 -3.34
N HIS A 195 -21.90 -11.13 -3.85
CA HIS A 195 -21.39 -11.36 -5.20
C HIS A 195 -22.28 -10.71 -6.30
N LYS A 196 -23.57 -10.50 -6.01
CA LYS A 196 -24.53 -9.91 -6.99
C LYS A 196 -24.26 -8.43 -7.29
N ILE A 197 -23.59 -7.72 -6.38
CA ILE A 197 -23.24 -6.31 -6.54
C ILE A 197 -21.76 -6.10 -6.88
N LEU A 198 -20.98 -7.18 -6.95
CA LEU A 198 -19.57 -7.12 -7.34
C LEU A 198 -19.44 -7.36 -8.85
N PRO A 199 -18.77 -6.46 -9.60
CA PRO A 199 -18.56 -6.64 -11.02
C PRO A 199 -17.64 -7.83 -11.34
N PRO A 200 -17.65 -8.31 -12.61
CA PRO A 200 -16.75 -9.36 -13.07
C PRO A 200 -15.28 -9.01 -12.84
N ILE A 201 -14.50 -10.00 -12.37
CA ILE A 201 -13.06 -9.86 -12.18
C ILE A 201 -12.35 -10.10 -13.50
N VAL A 202 -11.51 -9.14 -13.90
CA VAL A 202 -10.65 -9.25 -15.08
C VAL A 202 -9.18 -9.21 -14.69
N SER A 203 -8.29 -9.50 -15.63
CA SER A 203 -6.84 -9.29 -15.44
C SER A 203 -6.55 -7.81 -15.18
N THR A 204 -5.63 -7.52 -14.26
CA THR A 204 -5.14 -6.16 -13.99
C THR A 204 -4.51 -5.49 -15.23
N GLU A 205 -4.10 -6.29 -16.23
CA GLU A 205 -3.57 -5.81 -17.52
C GLU A 205 -4.68 -5.44 -18.53
N THR A 206 -5.95 -5.63 -18.14
CA THR A 206 -7.09 -5.31 -19.00
C THR A 206 -7.17 -3.81 -19.25
N SER A 207 -7.44 -3.49 -20.50
CA SER A 207 -7.68 -2.12 -20.92
C SER A 207 -8.75 -2.08 -22.03
N ILE A 208 -9.49 -0.99 -22.07
CA ILE A 208 -10.60 -0.78 -23.01
C ILE A 208 -10.26 0.40 -23.90
N ASN A 209 -10.37 0.22 -25.22
CA ASN A 209 -10.19 1.32 -26.16
C ASN A 209 -11.53 2.03 -26.35
N ILE A 210 -11.55 3.32 -26.08
CA ILE A 210 -12.72 4.18 -26.30
C ILE A 210 -12.37 5.36 -27.21
N ASN A 211 -13.39 5.96 -27.81
CA ASN A 211 -13.26 7.28 -28.42
C ASN A 211 -13.61 8.32 -27.33
N TYR A 212 -12.61 9.07 -26.88
CA TYR A 212 -12.78 10.11 -25.87
C TYR A 212 -12.41 11.47 -26.48
N ASN A 213 -13.36 12.38 -26.58
CA ASN A 213 -13.19 13.69 -27.23
C ASN A 213 -12.52 13.61 -28.61
N GLY A 214 -12.95 12.65 -29.46
CA GLY A 214 -12.43 12.45 -30.81
C GLY A 214 -11.05 11.74 -30.88
N LYS A 215 -10.45 11.35 -29.75
CA LYS A 215 -9.19 10.62 -29.70
C LYS A 215 -9.42 9.17 -29.24
N ARG A 216 -8.74 8.22 -29.89
CA ARG A 216 -8.74 6.82 -29.43
C ARG A 216 -7.80 6.67 -28.26
N ILE A 217 -8.35 6.38 -27.08
CA ILE A 217 -7.61 6.26 -25.81
C ILE A 217 -7.77 4.86 -25.24
N LYS A 218 -6.67 4.24 -24.81
CA LYS A 218 -6.62 2.96 -24.08
C LYS A 218 -6.82 3.25 -22.61
N ILE A 219 -7.93 2.82 -22.00
CA ILE A 219 -8.24 3.03 -20.58
C ILE A 219 -7.95 1.74 -19.81
N GLY A 220 -7.04 1.78 -18.85
CA GLY A 220 -6.76 0.67 -17.94
C GLY A 220 -7.84 0.48 -16.89
N VAL A 221 -8.00 -0.75 -16.41
CA VAL A 221 -9.01 -1.11 -15.39
C VAL A 221 -8.70 -0.52 -13.99
N GLY A 222 -7.50 0.03 -13.80
CA GLY A 222 -7.00 0.47 -12.50
C GLY A 222 -6.28 -0.64 -11.72
N ILE A 223 -5.51 -0.27 -10.70
CA ILE A 223 -4.67 -1.18 -9.91
C ILE A 223 -4.52 -0.66 -8.48
N HIS A 224 -4.44 -1.58 -7.51
CA HIS A 224 -4.10 -1.25 -6.12
C HIS A 224 -2.65 -0.74 -5.98
N ASP A 225 -2.42 0.33 -5.22
CA ASP A 225 -1.14 1.06 -5.14
C ASP A 225 0.07 0.20 -4.76
N SER A 226 -0.07 -0.66 -3.74
CA SER A 226 1.04 -1.51 -3.27
C SER A 226 1.39 -2.59 -4.30
N SER A 227 0.40 -3.15 -5.00
CA SER A 227 0.62 -4.10 -6.09
C SER A 227 1.23 -3.39 -7.31
N SER A 228 0.81 -2.16 -7.55
CA SER A 228 1.36 -1.29 -8.58
C SER A 228 2.84 -0.98 -8.31
N ALA A 229 3.20 -0.58 -7.09
CA ALA A 229 4.58 -0.30 -6.69
C ALA A 229 5.50 -1.53 -6.83
N LEU A 230 4.98 -2.74 -6.62
CA LEU A 230 5.72 -3.98 -6.79
C LEU A 230 5.99 -4.32 -8.28
N LEU A 231 5.12 -3.92 -9.19
CA LEU A 231 5.13 -4.38 -10.59
C LEU A 231 6.41 -4.07 -11.35
N PRO A 232 7.03 -2.87 -11.27
CA PRO A 232 8.31 -2.57 -11.93
C PRO A 232 9.43 -3.53 -11.52
N TYR A 233 9.47 -3.91 -10.24
CA TYR A 233 10.44 -4.87 -9.72
C TYR A 233 10.14 -6.30 -10.23
N ALA A 234 8.89 -6.73 -10.12
CA ALA A 234 8.45 -8.07 -10.54
C ALA A 234 8.68 -8.32 -12.03
N ARG A 235 8.52 -7.29 -12.88
CA ARG A 235 8.79 -7.38 -14.32
C ARG A 235 10.27 -7.23 -14.71
N SER A 236 11.09 -6.55 -13.86
CA SER A 236 12.51 -6.29 -14.16
C SER A 236 13.45 -7.30 -13.51
N VAL A 237 13.09 -7.91 -12.39
CA VAL A 237 13.96 -8.76 -11.57
C VAL A 237 13.47 -10.20 -11.58
N LYS A 238 14.21 -11.08 -12.25
CA LYS A 238 13.85 -12.51 -12.35
C LYS A 238 14.22 -13.34 -11.12
N LYS A 239 15.22 -12.93 -10.34
CA LYS A 239 15.68 -13.67 -9.15
C LYS A 239 14.86 -13.26 -7.92
N PRO A 240 14.61 -14.18 -6.97
CA PRO A 240 13.83 -13.89 -5.77
C PRO A 240 14.33 -12.68 -5.00
N PHE A 241 13.39 -11.84 -4.57
CA PHE A 241 13.63 -10.63 -3.77
C PHE A 241 12.47 -10.34 -2.83
N VAL A 242 12.74 -9.50 -1.84
CA VAL A 242 11.74 -8.79 -1.05
C VAL A 242 11.81 -7.32 -1.43
N LEU A 243 10.65 -6.70 -1.58
CA LEU A 243 10.49 -5.24 -1.67
C LEU A 243 9.94 -4.76 -0.32
N VAL A 244 10.58 -3.73 0.25
CA VAL A 244 10.04 -2.97 1.40
C VAL A 244 9.71 -1.57 0.92
N SER A 245 8.43 -1.26 0.88
CA SER A 245 7.96 0.09 0.56
C SER A 245 7.74 0.86 1.86
N THR A 246 8.44 1.99 2.02
CA THR A 246 8.49 2.76 3.25
C THR A 246 7.81 4.11 3.11
N GLY A 247 6.85 4.36 3.97
CA GLY A 247 6.09 5.60 4.10
C GLY A 247 5.53 5.69 5.51
N THR A 248 4.30 6.16 5.67
CA THR A 248 3.54 6.07 6.92
C THR A 248 3.46 4.62 7.41
N TRP A 249 3.17 3.70 6.51
CA TRP A 249 3.35 2.27 6.67
C TRP A 249 4.69 1.83 6.06
N SER A 250 5.30 0.81 6.64
CA SER A 250 6.34 0.01 6.00
C SER A 250 5.73 -1.35 5.64
N ILE A 251 5.69 -1.65 4.35
CA ILE A 251 5.08 -2.88 3.81
C ILE A 251 6.18 -3.70 3.16
N ALA A 252 6.45 -4.87 3.71
CA ALA A 252 7.38 -5.83 3.13
C ALA A 252 6.61 -6.83 2.28
N LEU A 253 7.05 -7.04 1.03
CA LEU A 253 6.36 -7.78 -0.02
C LEU A 253 7.25 -8.89 -0.58
N ASN A 254 6.80 -10.14 -0.50
CA ASN A 254 7.44 -11.30 -1.12
C ASN A 254 6.52 -11.93 -2.16
N SER A 255 6.78 -11.66 -3.43
CA SER A 255 6.01 -12.17 -4.56
C SER A 255 6.48 -13.54 -5.09
N PHE A 256 7.40 -14.20 -4.41
CA PHE A 256 7.95 -15.50 -4.81
C PHE A 256 7.37 -16.67 -3.99
N VAL A 257 6.25 -16.43 -3.35
CA VAL A 257 5.45 -17.44 -2.66
C VAL A 257 4.19 -17.68 -3.48
N ASP A 258 3.96 -18.94 -3.88
CA ASP A 258 2.79 -19.32 -4.68
C ASP A 258 1.71 -20.04 -3.85
N LYS A 259 1.96 -20.25 -2.55
CA LYS A 259 1.03 -20.92 -1.64
C LYS A 259 0.28 -19.91 -0.79
N PRO A 260 -0.99 -20.16 -0.44
CA PRO A 260 -1.72 -19.42 0.57
C PRO A 260 -0.99 -19.40 1.92
N LEU A 261 -1.41 -18.50 2.82
CA LEU A 261 -0.85 -18.43 4.16
C LEU A 261 -1.12 -19.71 4.95
N SER A 262 -0.11 -20.16 5.68
CA SER A 262 -0.28 -21.21 6.69
C SER A 262 -0.81 -20.63 8.00
N THR A 263 -1.29 -21.48 8.90
CA THR A 263 -1.68 -21.07 10.26
C THR A 263 -0.53 -20.40 11.02
N ILE A 264 0.72 -20.85 10.77
CA ILE A 264 1.92 -20.24 11.37
C ILE A 264 2.13 -18.83 10.84
N ASP A 265 1.91 -18.60 9.54
CA ASP A 265 2.04 -17.27 8.92
C ASP A 265 1.04 -16.29 9.52
N VAL A 266 -0.21 -16.73 9.68
CA VAL A 266 -1.27 -15.92 10.32
C VAL A 266 -0.91 -15.57 11.77
N LYS A 267 -0.43 -16.54 12.55
CA LYS A 267 0.02 -16.30 13.94
C LYS A 267 1.18 -15.29 14.00
N LYS A 268 2.05 -15.26 12.99
CA LYS A 268 3.13 -14.28 12.86
C LYS A 268 2.64 -12.90 12.36
N GLY A 269 1.36 -12.75 12.06
CA GLY A 269 0.78 -11.50 11.54
C GLY A 269 1.07 -11.25 10.07
N CYS A 270 1.37 -12.30 9.28
CA CYS A 270 1.48 -12.18 7.84
C CYS A 270 0.09 -11.98 7.21
N ILE A 271 0.07 -11.23 6.12
CA ILE A 271 -1.10 -10.98 5.29
C ILE A 271 -0.78 -11.27 3.83
N ASN A 272 -1.79 -11.31 2.97
CA ASN A 272 -1.59 -11.38 1.54
C ASN A 272 -1.97 -10.07 0.86
N TYR A 273 -1.13 -9.69 -0.10
CA TYR A 273 -1.47 -8.86 -1.25
C TYR A 273 -1.57 -9.76 -2.48
N MET A 274 -1.93 -9.19 -3.63
CA MET A 274 -2.11 -9.97 -4.84
C MET A 274 -1.29 -9.42 -6.00
N ARG A 275 -0.66 -10.32 -6.75
CA ARG A 275 -0.03 -10.00 -8.03
C ARG A 275 -1.10 -9.78 -9.10
N ILE A 276 -0.74 -9.07 -10.17
CA ILE A 276 -1.62 -8.80 -11.32
C ILE A 276 -2.17 -10.08 -11.99
N ASN A 277 -1.59 -11.23 -11.75
CA ASN A 277 -2.02 -12.54 -12.28
C ASN A 277 -2.79 -13.40 -11.25
N GLY A 278 -3.30 -12.80 -10.18
CA GLY A 278 -4.11 -13.47 -9.15
C GLY A 278 -3.32 -14.31 -8.14
N LYS A 279 -1.99 -14.39 -8.25
CA LYS A 279 -1.18 -15.13 -7.28
C LYS A 279 -0.90 -14.33 -6.01
N PRO A 280 -0.74 -14.98 -4.83
CA PRO A 280 -0.50 -14.27 -3.59
C PRO A 280 0.86 -13.57 -3.55
N VAL A 281 0.92 -12.49 -2.80
CA VAL A 281 2.14 -11.83 -2.33
C VAL A 281 2.13 -11.90 -0.81
N LYS A 282 2.98 -12.75 -0.24
CA LYS A 282 3.11 -12.84 1.22
C LYS A 282 3.72 -11.56 1.75
N SER A 283 3.07 -10.95 2.71
CA SER A 283 3.40 -9.60 3.16
C SER A 283 3.35 -9.47 4.67
N SER A 284 4.10 -8.51 5.18
CA SER A 284 4.01 -8.01 6.54
C SER A 284 3.98 -6.50 6.51
N ARG A 285 3.32 -5.90 7.50
CA ARG A 285 3.19 -4.45 7.60
C ARG A 285 3.49 -3.96 9.00
N LEU A 286 4.10 -2.78 9.08
CA LEU A 286 4.37 -2.05 10.29
C LEU A 286 3.93 -0.59 10.10
N PHE A 287 3.29 0.00 11.09
CA PHE A 287 2.98 1.44 11.08
C PHE A 287 4.23 2.27 11.46
N LEU A 288 5.36 1.89 10.82
CA LEU A 288 6.71 2.28 11.19
C LEU A 288 6.93 3.79 11.07
N GLY A 289 6.53 4.39 9.94
CA GLY A 289 6.75 5.81 9.70
C GLY A 289 5.90 6.69 10.61
N ASN A 290 4.68 6.27 10.94
CA ASN A 290 3.85 6.97 11.92
C ASN A 290 4.51 6.94 13.30
N GLU A 291 4.95 5.76 13.74
CA GLU A 291 5.62 5.61 15.03
C GLU A 291 6.92 6.40 15.09
N TYR A 292 7.74 6.32 14.04
CA TYR A 292 8.95 7.13 13.88
C TYR A 292 8.67 8.63 14.10
N ASN A 293 7.66 9.17 13.43
CA ASN A 293 7.30 10.59 13.53
C ASN A 293 6.86 10.96 14.96
N ILE A 294 6.08 10.11 15.62
CA ILE A 294 5.65 10.31 17.01
C ILE A 294 6.88 10.37 17.94
N GLN A 295 7.79 9.38 17.84
CA GLN A 295 8.93 9.29 18.73
C GLN A 295 9.96 10.41 18.48
N VAL A 296 10.22 10.75 17.22
CA VAL A 296 11.09 11.88 16.84
C VAL A 296 10.56 13.18 17.43
N LYS A 297 9.26 13.46 17.31
CA LYS A 297 8.64 14.65 17.88
C LYS A 297 8.76 14.71 19.41
N LEU A 298 8.60 13.56 20.09
CA LEU A 298 8.77 13.47 21.54
C LEU A 298 10.24 13.73 21.95
N LEU A 299 11.20 13.19 21.21
CA LEU A 299 12.63 13.44 21.45
C LEU A 299 12.99 14.89 21.18
N SER A 300 12.55 15.48 20.05
CA SER A 300 12.81 16.90 19.73
C SER A 300 12.30 17.83 20.82
N LYS A 301 11.09 17.57 21.36
CA LYS A 301 10.54 18.33 22.49
C LYS A 301 11.38 18.15 23.77
N LYS A 302 11.81 16.91 24.08
CA LYS A 302 12.60 16.59 25.27
C LYS A 302 13.95 17.31 25.25
N PHE A 303 14.63 17.31 24.10
CA PHE A 303 15.98 17.91 23.96
C PHE A 303 15.97 19.35 23.49
N LYS A 304 14.78 19.95 23.27
CA LYS A 304 14.60 21.35 22.81
C LYS A 304 15.37 21.64 21.51
N VAL A 305 15.31 20.71 20.56
CA VAL A 305 15.85 20.87 19.20
C VAL A 305 14.74 20.97 18.18
N ASP A 306 15.06 21.47 16.98
CA ASP A 306 14.11 21.53 15.87
C ASP A 306 13.56 20.17 15.50
N GLU A 307 12.29 20.10 15.08
CA GLU A 307 11.67 18.83 14.64
C GLU A 307 12.46 18.16 13.51
N ASP A 308 13.14 18.95 12.66
CA ASP A 308 13.96 18.50 11.53
C ASP A 308 15.41 18.20 11.88
N TYR A 309 15.83 18.39 13.15
CA TYR A 309 17.21 18.17 13.59
C TYR A 309 17.71 16.75 13.29
N HIS A 310 16.82 15.75 13.44
CA HIS A 310 17.11 14.35 13.15
C HIS A 310 17.58 14.09 11.71
N LYS A 311 17.22 14.94 10.75
CA LYS A 311 17.64 14.81 9.33
C LYS A 311 19.12 15.07 9.11
N LYS A 312 19.79 15.74 10.07
CA LYS A 312 21.23 16.04 10.06
C LYS A 312 22.05 14.95 10.71
N ILE A 313 21.40 14.00 11.43
CA ILE A 313 22.10 12.95 12.17
C ILE A 313 22.58 11.89 11.18
N THR A 314 23.88 11.63 11.20
CA THR A 314 24.51 10.53 10.46
C THR A 314 24.86 9.40 11.42
N PHE A 315 25.07 8.21 10.90
CA PHE A 315 25.43 7.03 11.69
C PHE A 315 26.79 7.22 12.40
N ASP A 316 26.79 7.07 13.73
CA ASP A 316 27.97 7.04 14.58
C ASP A 316 28.18 5.65 15.16
N TYR A 317 29.32 5.05 14.82
CA TYR A 317 29.68 3.68 15.26
C TYR A 317 29.89 3.59 16.78
N ASN A 318 30.45 4.61 17.42
CA ASN A 318 30.71 4.59 18.85
C ASN A 318 29.40 4.58 19.64
N ILE A 319 28.47 5.45 19.28
CA ILE A 319 27.12 5.49 19.86
C ILE A 319 26.41 4.15 19.63
N TYR A 320 26.44 3.62 18.41
CA TYR A 320 25.84 2.31 18.10
C TYR A 320 26.46 1.19 18.94
N SER A 321 27.80 1.12 19.02
CA SER A 321 28.50 0.08 19.77
C SER A 321 28.17 0.11 21.27
N GLU A 322 28.06 1.29 21.86
CA GLU A 322 27.66 1.46 23.26
C GLU A 322 26.20 1.01 23.48
N ILE A 323 25.28 1.38 22.57
CA ILE A 323 23.88 0.95 22.65
C ILE A 323 23.79 -0.58 22.58
N ILE A 324 24.49 -1.22 21.63
CA ILE A 324 24.43 -2.68 21.46
C ILE A 324 25.02 -3.42 22.66
N LYS A 325 26.11 -2.92 23.23
CA LYS A 325 26.75 -3.52 24.43
C LYS A 325 25.79 -3.55 25.63
N ASN A 326 24.96 -2.52 25.77
CA ASN A 326 24.05 -2.33 26.91
C ASN A 326 22.57 -2.34 26.47
N PHE A 327 22.25 -3.06 25.39
CA PHE A 327 20.95 -2.97 24.77
C PHE A 327 19.79 -3.33 25.71
N GLN A 328 18.84 -2.44 25.80
CA GLN A 328 17.56 -2.62 26.49
C GLN A 328 16.48 -1.86 25.69
N ASN A 329 15.26 -2.42 25.62
CA ASN A 329 14.16 -1.69 25.01
C ASN A 329 13.79 -0.46 25.83
N ALA A 330 13.75 0.70 25.20
CA ALA A 330 13.57 1.99 25.86
C ALA A 330 12.34 2.75 25.38
N PHE A 331 11.80 2.43 24.18
CA PHE A 331 10.71 3.18 23.57
C PHE A 331 9.35 2.54 23.79
N ASN A 332 8.36 3.40 24.09
CA ASN A 332 6.96 3.05 24.16
C ASN A 332 6.33 3.24 22.78
N TRP A 333 6.06 2.15 22.12
CA TRP A 333 5.39 2.15 20.84
C TRP A 333 3.89 2.41 21.01
N LYS A 334 3.38 3.49 20.43
CA LYS A 334 1.96 3.85 20.50
C LYS A 334 1.14 3.12 19.44
N SER A 335 1.75 2.85 18.28
CA SER A 335 1.07 2.25 17.13
C SER A 335 1.18 0.72 17.07
N PHE A 336 1.91 0.08 17.98
CA PHE A 336 2.15 -1.38 17.99
C PHE A 336 1.49 -2.09 19.17
N ILE A 337 0.35 -1.58 19.64
CA ILE A 337 -0.33 -1.92 20.91
C ILE A 337 -0.68 -3.40 21.08
N HIS A 338 -0.74 -4.19 20.01
CA HIS A 338 -1.14 -5.61 20.07
C HIS A 338 0.00 -6.61 20.31
N LYS A 339 1.21 -6.15 20.58
CA LYS A 339 2.32 -7.02 21.00
C LYS A 339 2.56 -6.83 22.49
N SER A 340 2.70 -7.96 23.19
CA SER A 340 3.33 -7.97 24.53
C SER A 340 4.73 -7.36 24.40
N MET A 341 4.83 -6.08 24.65
CA MET A 341 6.10 -5.36 24.65
C MET A 341 6.83 -5.61 25.97
N PRO A 342 8.16 -5.81 25.94
CA PRO A 342 8.94 -5.91 27.16
C PRO A 342 8.74 -4.66 28.04
N GLN A 343 8.77 -4.84 29.34
CA GLN A 343 8.69 -3.73 30.29
C GLN A 343 9.77 -2.69 30.01
N LYS A 344 9.36 -1.41 30.06
CA LYS A 344 10.23 -0.27 29.85
C LYS A 344 11.32 -0.19 30.90
N THR A 345 12.51 0.07 30.45
CA THR A 345 13.51 0.77 31.25
C THR A 345 13.43 2.26 30.95
N THR A 346 13.32 3.10 31.99
CA THR A 346 13.44 4.55 31.85
C THR A 346 14.91 4.85 31.53
N TYR A 347 15.20 5.07 30.23
CA TYR A 347 16.53 5.46 29.80
C TYR A 347 16.71 6.97 29.95
N ALA A 348 17.72 7.38 30.75
CA ALA A 348 18.15 8.77 30.78
C ALA A 348 19.16 8.99 29.65
N TYR A 349 18.70 9.60 28.55
CA TYR A 349 19.59 9.99 27.48
C TYR A 349 20.22 11.36 27.78
N ASN A 350 21.52 11.49 27.53
CA ASN A 350 22.26 12.74 27.71
C ASN A 350 22.20 13.63 26.48
N THR A 351 22.07 13.04 25.26
CA THR A 351 22.04 13.77 23.99
C THR A 351 20.92 13.28 23.08
N PHE A 352 20.47 14.14 22.16
CA PHE A 352 19.50 13.78 21.14
C PHE A 352 20.06 12.70 20.21
N GLU A 353 21.32 12.82 19.83
CA GLU A 353 22.02 11.88 18.92
C GLU A 353 22.01 10.46 19.47
N TYR A 354 22.32 10.28 20.76
CA TYR A 354 22.28 8.98 21.40
C TYR A 354 20.86 8.41 21.44
N ALA A 355 19.89 9.23 21.86
CA ALA A 355 18.48 8.82 21.91
C ALA A 355 17.94 8.45 20.53
N TYR A 356 18.31 9.21 19.49
CA TYR A 356 17.90 8.96 18.12
C TYR A 356 18.55 7.69 17.55
N HIS A 357 19.83 7.43 17.82
CA HIS A 357 20.46 6.16 17.44
C HIS A 357 19.75 4.98 18.08
N HIS A 358 19.43 5.06 19.37
CA HIS A 358 18.73 3.99 20.07
C HIS A 358 17.32 3.76 19.51
N LEU A 359 16.56 4.83 19.24
CA LEU A 359 15.28 4.77 18.53
C LEU A 359 15.41 4.01 17.21
N MET A 360 16.42 4.36 16.41
CA MET A 360 16.63 3.73 15.12
C MET A 360 17.07 2.26 15.21
N VAL A 361 17.84 1.88 16.23
CA VAL A 361 18.20 0.48 16.51
C VAL A 361 16.93 -0.34 16.75
N GLU A 362 16.05 0.11 17.66
CA GLU A 362 14.81 -0.62 17.96
C GLU A 362 13.84 -0.68 16.76
N LEU A 363 13.66 0.44 16.03
CA LEU A 363 12.81 0.46 14.84
C LEU A 363 13.31 -0.48 13.74
N VAL A 364 14.64 -0.53 13.54
CA VAL A 364 15.23 -1.43 12.56
C VAL A 364 15.10 -2.90 12.99
N GLN A 365 15.19 -3.23 14.28
CA GLN A 365 14.92 -4.59 14.77
C GLN A 365 13.48 -5.02 14.41
N LEU A 366 12.47 -4.17 14.64
CA LEU A 366 11.10 -4.43 14.23
C LEU A 366 10.96 -4.64 12.72
N GLN A 367 11.69 -3.83 11.94
CA GLN A 367 11.69 -3.97 10.48
C GLN A 367 12.35 -5.28 10.02
N VAL A 368 13.46 -5.67 10.64
CA VAL A 368 14.14 -6.95 10.36
C VAL A 368 13.21 -8.12 10.66
N GLU A 369 12.55 -8.13 11.83
CA GLU A 369 11.55 -9.15 12.15
C GLU A 369 10.42 -9.21 11.12
N SER A 370 9.92 -8.05 10.70
CA SER A 370 8.88 -7.96 9.67
C SER A 370 9.32 -8.59 8.34
N ILE A 371 10.55 -8.33 7.91
CA ILE A 371 11.13 -8.93 6.69
C ILE A 371 11.31 -10.44 6.86
N LEU A 372 11.84 -10.90 8.01
CA LEU A 372 12.10 -12.31 8.25
C LEU A 372 10.83 -13.15 8.32
N LYS A 373 9.69 -12.60 8.76
CA LYS A 373 8.39 -13.28 8.75
C LYS A 373 7.96 -13.75 7.37
N ILE A 374 8.35 -13.04 6.33
CA ILE A 374 7.93 -13.33 4.95
C ILE A 374 9.01 -13.98 4.10
N THR A 375 10.22 -14.20 4.65
CA THR A 375 11.38 -14.75 3.94
C THR A 375 11.65 -16.22 4.26
N ASN A 376 10.68 -17.04 4.46
CA ASN A 376 10.72 -18.44 4.93
C ASN A 376 11.83 -19.36 4.35
N SER A 377 12.76 -18.88 3.54
CA SER A 377 13.83 -19.67 2.97
C SER A 377 15.11 -18.87 2.74
N ASN A 378 16.25 -19.54 2.87
CA ASN A 378 17.58 -19.04 2.47
C ASN A 378 17.70 -18.68 0.97
N GLN A 379 16.64 -18.81 0.18
CA GLN A 379 16.63 -18.54 -1.26
C GLN A 379 16.56 -17.05 -1.60
N ILE A 380 15.99 -16.21 -0.71
CA ILE A 380 15.85 -14.78 -0.96
C ILE A 380 17.12 -14.05 -0.52
N LYS A 381 17.95 -13.69 -1.49
CA LYS A 381 19.23 -12.99 -1.27
C LYS A 381 19.20 -11.52 -1.72
N ARG A 382 18.02 -10.95 -2.03
CA ARG A 382 17.88 -9.56 -2.48
C ARG A 382 16.80 -8.85 -1.71
N LEU A 383 17.15 -7.64 -1.27
CA LEU A 383 16.24 -6.74 -0.60
C LEU A 383 16.27 -5.39 -1.34
N TYR A 384 15.09 -4.94 -1.76
CA TYR A 384 14.89 -3.60 -2.29
C TYR A 384 14.12 -2.78 -1.27
N ILE A 385 14.57 -1.55 -1.04
CA ILE A 385 13.89 -0.58 -0.19
C ILE A 385 13.53 0.62 -1.05
N ASP A 386 12.29 1.05 -0.99
CA ASP A 386 11.84 2.31 -1.59
C ASP A 386 11.10 3.19 -0.58
N GLY A 387 10.76 4.42 -1.00
CA GLY A 387 10.03 5.36 -0.17
C GLY A 387 10.90 6.19 0.77
N GLY A 388 10.26 6.85 1.74
CA GLY A 388 10.86 7.93 2.53
C GLY A 388 12.07 7.55 3.37
N PHE A 389 12.16 6.31 3.85
CA PHE A 389 13.30 5.87 4.67
C PHE A 389 14.57 5.58 3.88
N THR A 390 14.52 5.63 2.54
CA THR A 390 15.73 5.47 1.71
C THR A 390 16.76 6.58 1.90
N ASP A 391 16.33 7.75 2.36
CA ASP A 391 17.18 8.91 2.64
C ASP A 391 17.66 8.96 4.11
N ASN A 392 17.20 8.04 4.97
CA ASN A 392 17.66 7.94 6.35
C ASN A 392 18.91 7.05 6.46
N ASP A 393 20.07 7.68 6.68
CA ASP A 393 21.37 6.99 6.72
C ASP A 393 21.44 5.91 7.80
N LEU A 394 20.95 6.22 9.01
CA LEU A 394 20.94 5.25 10.13
C LEU A 394 20.09 4.03 9.78
N TYR A 395 18.89 4.25 9.27
CA TYR A 395 17.98 3.16 8.91
C TYR A 395 18.63 2.21 7.88
N ILE A 396 19.18 2.78 6.81
CA ILE A 396 19.78 1.98 5.74
C ILE A 396 21.04 1.25 6.21
N LYS A 397 21.92 1.89 6.97
CA LYS A 397 23.15 1.25 7.51
C LYS A 397 22.82 0.13 8.48
N LEU A 398 21.96 0.40 9.46
CA LEU A 398 21.53 -0.60 10.46
C LEU A 398 20.81 -1.78 9.80
N LEU A 399 19.88 -1.51 8.87
CA LEU A 399 19.16 -2.58 8.17
C LEU A 399 20.10 -3.43 7.32
N THR A 400 21.06 -2.79 6.62
CA THR A 400 22.07 -3.48 5.82
C THR A 400 22.95 -4.37 6.67
N HIS A 401 23.36 -3.90 7.85
CA HIS A 401 24.19 -4.65 8.78
C HIS A 401 23.45 -5.84 9.39
N ASN A 402 22.19 -5.65 9.82
CA ASN A 402 21.40 -6.73 10.42
C ASN A 402 20.98 -7.80 9.41
N LEU A 403 20.86 -7.45 8.12
CA LEU A 403 20.50 -8.37 7.03
C LEU A 403 21.69 -8.62 6.08
N ARG A 404 22.90 -8.79 6.64
CA ARG A 404 24.17 -8.94 5.90
C ARG A 404 24.18 -10.06 4.87
N ASP A 405 23.32 -11.07 5.02
CA ASP A 405 23.16 -12.17 4.07
C ASP A 405 22.31 -11.80 2.84
N MET A 406 21.69 -10.62 2.85
CA MET A 406 20.88 -10.08 1.76
C MET A 406 21.60 -8.92 1.07
N LYS A 407 21.52 -8.89 -0.27
CA LYS A 407 22.06 -7.77 -1.06
C LYS A 407 21.05 -6.62 -1.05
N LEU A 408 21.21 -5.69 -0.11
CA LEU A 408 20.34 -4.53 0.03
C LEU A 408 20.60 -3.50 -1.07
N ARG A 409 19.51 -2.97 -1.63
CA ARG A 409 19.51 -1.89 -2.61
C ARG A 409 18.39 -0.92 -2.28
N THR A 410 18.66 0.36 -2.39
CA THR A 410 17.64 1.40 -2.34
C THR A 410 17.30 1.89 -3.73
N THR A 411 16.06 2.35 -3.89
CA THR A 411 15.59 2.99 -5.11
C THR A 411 14.89 4.30 -4.75
N LYS A 412 15.10 5.34 -5.56
CA LYS A 412 14.33 6.58 -5.44
C LYS A 412 13.06 6.44 -6.27
N ALA A 413 12.10 5.69 -5.73
CA ALA A 413 10.84 5.39 -6.41
C ALA A 413 9.72 6.35 -5.96
N SER A 414 9.94 7.67 -6.09
CA SER A 414 8.87 8.66 -5.86
C SER A 414 7.65 8.46 -6.79
N LEU A 415 7.82 7.64 -7.81
CA LEU A 415 6.86 7.33 -8.86
C LEU A 415 6.32 5.88 -8.76
N GLY A 416 6.66 5.12 -7.71
CA GLY A 416 6.50 3.66 -7.66
C GLY A 416 5.12 3.15 -8.09
N SER A 417 4.05 3.61 -7.46
CA SER A 417 2.67 3.21 -7.77
C SER A 417 2.21 3.76 -9.12
N ALA A 418 2.51 5.02 -9.44
CA ALA A 418 2.14 5.61 -10.72
C ALA A 418 2.82 4.89 -11.90
N LEU A 419 4.11 4.60 -11.77
CA LEU A 419 4.86 3.93 -12.83
C LEU A 419 4.40 2.47 -13.02
N GLY A 420 4.06 1.79 -11.93
CA GLY A 420 3.47 0.45 -12.00
C GLY A 420 2.14 0.44 -12.75
N ALA A 421 1.28 1.44 -12.54
CA ALA A 421 0.03 1.58 -13.28
C ALA A 421 0.25 1.82 -14.78
N ALA A 422 1.25 2.63 -15.17
CA ALA A 422 1.62 2.79 -16.58
C ALA A 422 2.11 1.46 -17.18
N ILE A 423 2.96 0.73 -16.45
CA ILE A 423 3.50 -0.56 -16.88
C ILE A 423 2.41 -1.63 -16.99
N ALA A 424 1.38 -1.61 -16.14
CA ALA A 424 0.32 -2.62 -16.14
C ALA A 424 -0.40 -2.72 -17.49
N ILE A 425 -0.61 -1.60 -18.16
CA ILE A 425 -1.31 -1.54 -19.47
C ILE A 425 -0.37 -1.38 -20.65
N SER A 426 0.94 -1.48 -20.43
CA SER A 426 1.94 -1.38 -21.50
C SER A 426 2.31 -2.74 -22.05
N ASP A 427 2.49 -2.83 -23.36
CA ASP A 427 3.00 -4.01 -24.05
C ASP A 427 4.54 -4.11 -23.96
N SER A 428 5.22 -3.11 -23.38
CA SER A 428 6.67 -3.03 -23.28
C SER A 428 7.24 -4.06 -22.31
N LYS A 429 8.24 -4.82 -22.75
CA LYS A 429 8.99 -5.76 -21.89
C LYS A 429 10.09 -5.02 -21.13
N LEU A 430 10.02 -5.06 -19.80
CA LEU A 430 11.07 -4.50 -18.95
C LEU A 430 12.26 -5.45 -18.88
N ASN A 431 13.46 -4.89 -18.77
CA ASN A 431 14.70 -5.64 -18.63
C ASN A 431 15.40 -5.33 -17.30
N SER A 432 16.46 -6.06 -16.98
CA SER A 432 17.19 -5.91 -15.72
C SER A 432 17.87 -4.56 -15.50
N LYS A 433 18.02 -3.73 -16.55
CA LYS A 433 18.60 -2.38 -16.47
C LYS A 433 17.54 -1.33 -16.09
N PHE A 434 16.25 -1.68 -16.16
CA PHE A 434 15.14 -0.74 -15.95
C PHE A 434 15.22 -0.01 -14.60
N LEU A 435 15.40 -0.76 -13.49
CA LEU A 435 15.49 -0.15 -12.17
C LEU A 435 16.72 0.77 -12.01
N LYS A 436 17.85 0.42 -12.64
CA LYS A 436 19.03 1.28 -12.63
C LYS A 436 18.78 2.59 -13.39
N LYS A 437 18.09 2.50 -14.54
CA LYS A 437 17.81 3.66 -15.40
C LYS A 437 16.76 4.60 -14.81
N ASN A 438 15.68 4.03 -14.24
CA ASN A 438 14.48 4.79 -13.89
C ASN A 438 14.30 5.01 -12.37
N TYR A 439 15.03 4.28 -11.52
CA TYR A 439 14.83 4.25 -10.05
C TYR A 439 16.09 4.63 -9.27
N ALA A 440 17.14 5.15 -9.93
CA ALA A 440 18.40 5.53 -9.26
C ALA A 440 18.91 4.44 -8.28
N LEU A 441 18.90 3.18 -8.71
CA LEU A 441 19.24 2.02 -7.90
C LEU A 441 20.64 2.15 -7.27
N LYS A 442 20.71 2.17 -5.94
CA LYS A 442 21.95 2.25 -5.15
C LYS A 442 22.17 0.95 -4.38
N LYS A 443 23.40 0.43 -4.35
CA LYS A 443 23.80 -0.74 -3.57
C LYS A 443 24.35 -0.29 -2.21
N HIS A 444 24.08 -1.06 -1.17
CA HIS A 444 24.60 -0.84 0.17
C HIS A 444 25.35 -2.08 0.64
N VAL A 445 26.38 -1.86 1.46
CA VAL A 445 27.20 -2.91 2.07
C VAL A 445 27.15 -2.76 3.61
N PRO A 446 27.23 -3.86 4.35
CA PRO A 446 27.33 -3.79 5.82
C PRO A 446 28.56 -2.98 6.23
N PHE A 447 28.46 -2.25 7.34
CA PHE A 447 29.64 -1.66 7.95
C PHE A 447 30.45 -2.76 8.69
N ILE A 448 31.77 -2.55 8.79
CA ILE A 448 32.68 -3.46 9.47
C ILE A 448 32.60 -3.14 10.96
N VAL A 449 32.37 -4.17 11.78
CA VAL A 449 32.52 -4.07 13.24
C VAL A 449 34.02 -4.25 13.54
N ALA A 450 34.64 -3.22 14.09
CA ALA A 450 36.04 -3.26 14.48
C ALA A 450 36.23 -4.13 15.72
#